data_7ecea99b696fbf7afb2db1b9f50f457b
#
_entry.id   7ecea99b696fbf7afb2db1b9f50f457b
#
_cell.length_a   1.000
_cell.length_b   1.000
_cell.length_c   1.000
_cell.angle_alpha   90.00
_cell.angle_beta   90.00
_cell.angle_gamma   90.00
#
_symmetry.space_group_name_H-M   'P 1'
#
loop_
_entity.id
_entity.type
_entity.pdbx_description
1 polymer ?
#
loop_
_entity_poly.entity_id
_entity_poly.type
_entity_poly.pdbx_seq_one_letter_code
_entity_poly.pdbx_strand_id
1 'polypeptide(L)'
;MGSGWMIHIDAVRKPAPGYCAKDDSHFPDPVSAAIDEERREFFERVGTLYESNYVITATYLPPLLAQQKFVELMFDDEGVPVDSKTRTIALLNHFKRECANIESHLSSVFRMKRLKGKTITKEDNSSVNYDAFLRWIQFCISGLDHPVILPKNPIYLDALLSGQEFWGGVVPKIGQNFIQVVSIEGFPLASSPGLINSLADLPCLYRWSTRFIFMDTHEAVGHLEKFSKKWKQK
;
A
#
# COMPACT_ATOMS: atom_id res chain seq x y z
N MET A 1 4.06 -18.21 -5.32
CA MET A 1 2.75 -17.78 -4.79
C MET A 1 1.66 -18.46 -5.58
N GLY A 2 0.61 -18.94 -4.94
CA GLY A 2 -0.57 -19.57 -5.54
C GLY A 2 -1.84 -18.92 -5.01
N SER A 3 -2.94 -19.65 -5.08
CA SER A 3 -4.25 -19.19 -4.58
C SER A 3 -4.19 -18.69 -3.14
N GLY A 4 -4.95 -17.64 -2.86
CA GLY A 4 -5.00 -16.96 -1.56
C GLY A 4 -4.02 -15.80 -1.40
N TRP A 5 -3.06 -15.63 -2.31
CA TRP A 5 -2.17 -14.48 -2.30
C TRP A 5 -2.69 -13.33 -3.16
N MET A 6 -2.45 -12.13 -2.68
CA MET A 6 -2.72 -10.90 -3.40
C MET A 6 -1.61 -9.90 -3.14
N ILE A 7 -1.16 -9.24 -4.20
CA ILE A 7 -0.21 -8.13 -4.10
C ILE A 7 -0.91 -6.85 -4.55
N HIS A 8 -0.83 -5.83 -3.74
CA HIS A 8 -1.13 -4.46 -4.12
C HIS A 8 0.16 -3.70 -4.39
N ILE A 9 0.20 -2.99 -5.49
CA ILE A 9 1.26 -2.02 -5.81
C ILE A 9 0.59 -0.67 -5.87
N ASP A 10 0.91 0.17 -4.90
CA ASP A 10 0.42 1.52 -4.78
C ASP A 10 1.49 2.51 -5.19
N ALA A 11 1.16 3.41 -6.11
CA ALA A 11 1.94 4.57 -6.46
C ALA A 11 1.18 5.82 -5.99
N VAL A 12 1.72 6.51 -5.02
CA VAL A 12 1.12 7.74 -4.49
C VAL A 12 1.88 8.93 -4.99
N ARG A 13 1.16 9.83 -5.63
CA ARG A 13 1.66 11.14 -6.03
C ARG A 13 1.23 12.16 -4.98
N LYS A 14 2.19 12.87 -4.43
CA LYS A 14 1.96 13.94 -3.46
C LYS A 14 2.83 15.16 -3.81
N PRO A 15 2.49 16.36 -3.34
CA PRO A 15 3.36 17.52 -3.52
C PRO A 15 4.74 17.22 -2.96
N ALA A 16 5.75 17.57 -3.72
CA ALA A 16 7.12 17.58 -3.22
C ALA A 16 7.27 18.70 -2.18
N PRO A 17 8.20 18.58 -1.23
CA PRO A 17 8.57 19.69 -0.38
C PRO A 17 8.95 20.89 -1.23
N GLY A 18 8.52 22.08 -0.82
CA GLY A 18 8.94 23.33 -1.45
C GLY A 18 10.47 23.51 -1.41
N TYR A 19 10.98 24.38 -2.25
CA TYR A 19 12.39 24.80 -2.16
C TYR A 19 12.65 25.43 -0.79
N CYS A 20 13.86 25.25 -0.24
CA CYS A 20 14.21 25.80 1.07
C CYS A 20 13.95 27.32 1.13
N ALA A 21 13.38 27.77 2.25
CA ALA A 21 13.18 29.20 2.47
C ALA A 21 14.53 29.93 2.55
N LYS A 22 14.54 31.18 2.18
CA LYS A 22 15.77 32.01 2.20
C LYS A 22 16.42 32.06 3.58
N ASP A 23 15.58 32.14 4.61
CA ASP A 23 16.04 32.22 6.01
C ASP A 23 16.62 30.90 6.52
N ASP A 24 16.27 29.76 5.87
CA ASP A 24 16.81 28.44 6.20
C ASP A 24 18.09 28.11 5.41
N SER A 25 18.50 29.00 4.49
CA SER A 25 19.66 28.81 3.64
C SER A 25 20.82 29.67 4.12
N HIS A 26 22.00 29.08 4.21
CA HIS A 26 23.21 29.79 4.60
C HIS A 26 24.33 29.54 3.59
N PHE A 27 24.82 30.60 2.98
CA PHE A 27 25.87 30.54 1.97
C PHE A 27 27.11 31.32 2.41
N PRO A 28 28.31 30.76 2.24
CA PRO A 28 29.55 31.40 2.66
C PRO A 28 29.95 32.55 1.73
N ASP A 29 29.41 32.60 0.53
CA ASP A 29 29.77 33.58 -0.49
C ASP A 29 28.55 34.11 -1.28
N PRO A 30 28.61 35.32 -1.81
CA PRO A 30 27.49 35.96 -2.53
C PRO A 30 27.17 35.30 -3.86
N VAL A 31 28.11 34.60 -4.52
CA VAL A 31 27.85 33.92 -5.79
C VAL A 31 26.95 32.69 -5.55
N SER A 32 27.25 31.88 -4.56
CA SER A 32 26.43 30.74 -4.18
C SER A 32 25.04 31.19 -3.74
N ALA A 33 24.94 32.31 -3.00
CA ALA A 33 23.66 32.90 -2.62
C ALA A 33 22.83 33.35 -3.83
N ALA A 34 23.46 33.97 -4.82
CA ALA A 34 22.79 34.39 -6.05
C ALA A 34 22.30 33.20 -6.88
N ILE A 35 23.09 32.13 -6.99
CA ILE A 35 22.68 30.89 -7.68
C ILE A 35 21.48 30.24 -6.97
N ASP A 36 21.47 30.23 -5.64
CA ASP A 36 20.36 29.68 -4.88
C ASP A 36 19.09 30.51 -5.06
N GLU A 37 19.18 31.84 -5.09
CA GLU A 37 18.04 32.71 -5.32
C GLU A 37 17.45 32.52 -6.72
N GLU A 38 18.29 32.39 -7.76
CA GLU A 38 17.82 32.11 -9.12
C GLU A 38 17.09 30.74 -9.19
N ARG A 39 17.59 29.74 -8.48
CA ARG A 39 16.91 28.42 -8.36
C ARG A 39 15.56 28.53 -7.65
N ARG A 40 15.51 29.30 -6.56
CA ARG A 40 14.28 29.54 -5.81
C ARG A 40 13.21 30.17 -6.69
N GLU A 41 13.54 31.25 -7.38
CA GLU A 41 12.65 31.92 -8.34
C GLU A 41 12.20 30.97 -9.45
N PHE A 42 13.10 30.11 -9.94
CA PHE A 42 12.74 29.06 -10.92
C PHE A 42 11.70 28.10 -10.37
N PHE A 43 11.88 27.55 -9.17
CA PHE A 43 10.94 26.61 -8.58
C PHE A 43 9.60 27.26 -8.20
N GLU A 44 9.60 28.50 -7.74
CA GLU A 44 8.38 29.28 -7.50
C GLU A 44 7.58 29.49 -8.80
N ARG A 45 8.25 29.78 -9.89
CA ARG A 45 7.64 29.96 -11.21
C ARG A 45 7.10 28.65 -11.80
N VAL A 46 7.79 27.54 -11.60
CA VAL A 46 7.33 26.20 -12.02
C VAL A 46 6.08 25.77 -11.23
N GLY A 47 5.94 26.24 -10.00
CA GLY A 47 4.82 25.93 -9.14
C GLY A 47 4.98 24.59 -8.41
N THR A 48 3.88 23.93 -8.12
CA THR A 48 3.87 22.69 -7.32
C THR A 48 4.51 21.54 -8.09
N LEU A 49 5.63 21.05 -7.59
CA LEU A 49 6.24 19.80 -8.03
C LEU A 49 5.63 18.62 -7.27
N TYR A 50 5.70 17.46 -7.86
CA TYR A 50 5.17 16.24 -7.27
C TYR A 50 6.25 15.18 -7.15
N GLU A 51 6.20 14.43 -6.06
CA GLU A 51 6.98 13.21 -5.86
C GLU A 51 6.09 11.98 -5.81
N SER A 52 6.63 10.84 -6.21
CA SER A 52 5.91 9.56 -6.17
C SER A 52 6.57 8.61 -5.18
N ASN A 53 5.74 8.05 -4.29
CA ASN A 53 6.13 6.99 -3.38
C ASN A 53 5.45 5.69 -3.78
N TYR A 54 6.20 4.61 -3.77
CA TYR A 54 5.71 3.28 -4.14
C TYR A 54 5.68 2.38 -2.91
N VAL A 55 4.56 1.70 -2.71
CA VAL A 55 4.40 0.71 -1.63
C VAL A 55 3.87 -0.59 -2.21
N ILE A 56 4.50 -1.69 -1.84
CA ILE A 56 4.08 -3.05 -2.19
C ILE A 56 3.52 -3.70 -0.93
N THR A 57 2.26 -4.12 -0.99
CA THR A 57 1.58 -4.81 0.11
C THR A 57 1.23 -6.23 -0.31
N ALA A 58 1.72 -7.21 0.43
CA ALA A 58 1.35 -8.62 0.26
C ALA A 58 0.26 -8.99 1.27
N THR A 59 -0.81 -9.58 0.79
CA THR A 59 -1.92 -10.08 1.59
C THR A 59 -2.09 -11.57 1.34
N TYR A 60 -2.32 -12.33 2.39
CA TYR A 60 -2.59 -13.76 2.29
C TYR A 60 -3.90 -14.11 2.98
N LEU A 61 -4.85 -14.65 2.23
CA LEU A 61 -6.08 -15.24 2.72
C LEU A 61 -6.13 -16.70 2.23
N PRO A 62 -5.79 -17.67 3.09
CA PRO A 62 -5.76 -19.06 2.67
C PRO A 62 -7.16 -19.52 2.25
N PRO A 63 -7.33 -20.14 1.07
CA PRO A 63 -8.60 -20.70 0.64
C PRO A 63 -9.09 -21.77 1.63
N LEU A 64 -10.40 -21.87 1.87
CA LEU A 64 -10.98 -22.82 2.82
C LEU A 64 -10.57 -24.27 2.53
N LEU A 65 -10.57 -24.68 1.26
CA LEU A 65 -10.14 -26.02 0.83
C LEU A 65 -8.61 -26.22 0.99
N ALA A 66 -7.81 -25.20 0.76
CA ALA A 66 -6.38 -25.25 1.00
C ALA A 66 -6.06 -25.27 2.49
N GLN A 67 -6.92 -24.68 3.33
CA GLN A 67 -6.78 -24.78 4.78
C GLN A 67 -6.92 -26.22 5.25
N GLN A 68 -7.89 -26.96 4.75
CA GLN A 68 -8.08 -28.36 5.09
C GLN A 68 -6.91 -29.23 4.62
N LYS A 69 -6.56 -29.14 3.33
CA LYS A 69 -5.41 -29.88 2.75
C LYS A 69 -4.07 -29.48 3.33
N PHE A 70 -3.87 -28.21 3.65
CA PHE A 70 -2.62 -27.72 4.25
C PHE A 70 -2.47 -28.27 5.68
N VAL A 71 -3.56 -28.33 6.42
CA VAL A 71 -3.56 -28.95 7.75
C VAL A 71 -3.32 -30.46 7.64
N GLU A 72 -4.03 -31.15 6.75
CA GLU A 72 -3.82 -32.59 6.48
C GLU A 72 -2.38 -32.88 6.06
N LEU A 73 -1.80 -32.10 5.14
CA LEU A 73 -0.42 -32.29 4.65
C LEU A 73 0.65 -32.01 5.71
N MET A 74 0.38 -31.06 6.63
CA MET A 74 1.36 -30.72 7.69
C MET A 74 1.28 -31.64 8.90
N PHE A 75 0.19 -32.39 9.05
CA PHE A 75 -0.11 -33.19 10.24
C PHE A 75 -0.57 -34.61 9.90
N ASP A 76 -0.17 -35.13 8.76
CA ASP A 76 -0.56 -36.44 8.21
C ASP A 76 0.06 -37.64 8.98
N ASP A 77 0.74 -37.40 10.09
CA ASP A 77 1.12 -38.41 11.05
C ASP A 77 0.15 -38.42 12.23
N GLU A 78 -0.80 -39.37 12.21
CA GLU A 78 -1.61 -39.80 13.36
C GLU A 78 -2.87 -39.04 13.72
N GLY A 79 -3.82 -38.73 12.83
CA GLY A 79 -5.25 -38.60 13.19
C GLY A 79 -5.63 -37.73 14.42
N VAL A 80 -4.73 -36.90 14.93
CA VAL A 80 -4.92 -36.04 16.09
C VAL A 80 -5.59 -34.73 15.65
N PRO A 81 -6.69 -34.30 16.29
CA PRO A 81 -7.31 -33.03 16.05
C PRO A 81 -6.29 -31.89 16.29
N VAL A 82 -5.86 -31.20 15.24
CA VAL A 82 -4.90 -30.09 15.37
C VAL A 82 -5.57 -28.92 16.08
N ASP A 83 -5.02 -28.53 17.22
CA ASP A 83 -5.49 -27.36 17.98
C ASP A 83 -5.45 -26.09 17.11
N SER A 84 -6.47 -25.28 17.22
CA SER A 84 -6.64 -23.99 16.52
C SER A 84 -5.38 -23.08 16.63
N LYS A 85 -4.69 -23.12 17.76
CA LYS A 85 -3.45 -22.35 17.99
C LYS A 85 -2.30 -22.83 17.12
N THR A 86 -2.10 -24.15 17.06
CA THR A 86 -1.04 -24.78 16.25
C THR A 86 -1.24 -24.48 14.77
N ARG A 87 -2.50 -24.54 14.30
CA ARG A 87 -2.87 -24.15 12.93
C ARG A 87 -2.55 -22.68 12.63
N THR A 88 -2.92 -21.77 13.54
CA THR A 88 -2.66 -20.34 13.38
C THR A 88 -1.15 -20.05 13.33
N ILE A 89 -0.36 -20.71 14.16
CA ILE A 89 1.10 -20.57 14.16
C ILE A 89 1.69 -21.07 12.85
N ALA A 90 1.23 -22.21 12.32
CA ALA A 90 1.69 -22.76 11.04
C ALA A 90 1.40 -21.79 9.87
N LEU A 91 0.18 -21.26 9.81
CA LEU A 91 -0.21 -20.27 8.80
C LEU A 91 0.64 -18.98 8.89
N LEU A 92 0.89 -18.50 10.11
CA LEU A 92 1.73 -17.33 10.32
C LEU A 92 3.18 -17.58 9.91
N ASN A 93 3.73 -18.76 10.19
CA ASN A 93 5.08 -19.12 9.78
C ASN A 93 5.18 -19.26 8.27
N HIS A 94 4.19 -19.87 7.61
CA HIS A 94 4.10 -19.91 6.16
C HIS A 94 4.08 -18.48 5.57
N PHE A 95 3.21 -17.62 6.07
CA PHE A 95 3.12 -16.22 5.64
C PHE A 95 4.46 -15.49 5.80
N LYS A 96 5.12 -15.61 6.95
CA LYS A 96 6.43 -14.97 7.21
C LYS A 96 7.51 -15.46 6.24
N ARG A 97 7.55 -16.75 5.96
CA ARG A 97 8.51 -17.36 5.01
C ARG A 97 8.29 -16.82 3.61
N GLU A 98 7.05 -16.80 3.13
CA GLU A 98 6.73 -16.29 1.79
C GLU A 98 6.99 -14.79 1.69
N CYS A 99 6.69 -13.99 2.72
CA CYS A 99 7.06 -12.58 2.75
C CYS A 99 8.59 -12.37 2.67
N ALA A 100 9.37 -13.21 3.34
CA ALA A 100 10.83 -13.14 3.26
C ALA A 100 11.35 -13.52 1.86
N ASN A 101 10.73 -14.49 1.21
CA ASN A 101 11.04 -14.88 -0.18
C ASN A 101 10.75 -13.71 -1.14
N ILE A 102 9.58 -13.07 -1.01
CA ILE A 102 9.20 -11.90 -1.81
C ILE A 102 10.22 -10.77 -1.61
N GLU A 103 10.52 -10.45 -0.35
CA GLU A 103 11.48 -9.40 0.01
C GLU A 103 12.86 -9.68 -0.60
N SER A 104 13.34 -10.94 -0.50
CA SER A 104 14.63 -11.35 -1.07
C SER A 104 14.67 -11.19 -2.60
N HIS A 105 13.63 -11.62 -3.31
CA HIS A 105 13.58 -11.49 -4.77
C HIS A 105 13.50 -10.03 -5.21
N LEU A 106 12.65 -9.22 -4.57
CA LEU A 106 12.50 -7.82 -4.94
C LEU A 106 13.72 -6.96 -4.55
N SER A 107 14.42 -7.30 -3.46
CA SER A 107 15.63 -6.60 -3.03
C SER A 107 16.79 -6.71 -4.00
N SER A 108 16.77 -7.71 -4.88
CA SER A 108 17.77 -7.82 -5.95
C SER A 108 17.66 -6.72 -7.01
N VAL A 109 16.47 -6.10 -7.14
CA VAL A 109 16.17 -5.09 -8.18
C VAL A 109 15.88 -3.73 -7.57
N PHE A 110 15.22 -3.69 -6.41
CA PHE A 110 14.75 -2.46 -5.77
C PHE A 110 15.40 -2.23 -4.40
N ARG A 111 15.66 -0.97 -4.08
CA ARG A 111 15.93 -0.57 -2.70
C ARG A 111 14.62 -0.51 -1.95
N MET A 112 14.38 -1.47 -1.07
CA MET A 112 13.16 -1.56 -0.29
C MET A 112 13.39 -1.27 1.18
N LYS A 113 12.38 -0.67 1.81
CA LYS A 113 12.30 -0.49 3.26
C LYS A 113 10.99 -1.06 3.75
N ARG A 114 11.08 -2.08 4.60
CA ARG A 114 9.88 -2.66 5.20
C ARG A 114 9.24 -1.69 6.18
N LEU A 115 7.93 -1.48 6.03
CA LEU A 115 7.14 -0.74 6.99
C LEU A 115 6.98 -1.58 8.26
N LYS A 116 7.56 -1.11 9.35
CA LYS A 116 7.59 -1.82 10.64
C LYS A 116 7.01 -0.94 11.75
N GLY A 117 6.55 -1.57 12.80
CA GLY A 117 6.25 -0.88 14.05
C GLY A 117 7.52 -0.32 14.70
N LYS A 118 7.39 0.78 15.41
CA LYS A 118 8.44 1.43 16.19
C LYS A 118 7.92 1.78 17.57
N THR A 119 8.62 1.31 18.60
CA THR A 119 8.37 1.71 19.98
C THR A 119 9.22 2.94 20.31
N ILE A 120 8.59 3.98 20.82
CA ILE A 120 9.27 5.18 21.33
C ILE A 120 9.00 5.28 22.81
N THR A 121 10.06 5.33 23.60
CA THR A 121 9.99 5.59 25.04
C THR A 121 10.03 7.10 25.24
N LYS A 122 9.05 7.63 25.97
CA LYS A 122 8.97 9.04 26.33
C LYS A 122 9.84 9.32 27.56
N GLU A 123 10.02 10.59 27.89
CA GLU A 123 10.79 11.04 29.06
C GLU A 123 10.20 10.56 30.39
N ASP A 124 8.89 10.32 30.44
CA ASP A 124 8.17 9.76 31.58
C ASP A 124 8.27 8.22 31.70
N ASN A 125 9.18 7.57 30.96
CA ASN A 125 9.34 6.13 30.85
C ASN A 125 8.12 5.40 30.29
N SER A 126 7.09 6.08 29.84
CA SER A 126 5.98 5.45 29.12
C SER A 126 6.43 5.09 27.69
N SER A 127 5.96 3.96 27.17
CA SER A 127 6.24 3.53 25.81
C SER A 127 5.02 3.66 24.94
N VAL A 128 5.22 4.16 23.72
CA VAL A 128 4.19 4.29 22.70
C VAL A 128 4.61 3.50 21.46
N ASN A 129 3.72 2.66 20.97
CA ASN A 129 3.96 1.85 19.78
C ASN A 129 3.32 2.53 18.56
N TYR A 130 4.14 2.93 17.61
CA TYR A 130 3.73 3.44 16.32
C TYR A 130 3.80 2.33 15.29
N ASP A 131 2.86 2.29 14.36
CA ASP A 131 2.88 1.34 13.26
C ASP A 131 2.93 2.07 11.91
N ALA A 132 4.03 1.85 11.16
CA ALA A 132 4.24 2.52 9.87
C ALA A 132 3.32 1.96 8.77
N PHE A 133 2.90 0.70 8.86
CA PHE A 133 1.97 0.13 7.89
C PHE A 133 0.55 0.65 8.10
N LEU A 134 0.10 0.75 9.35
CA LEU A 134 -1.20 1.36 9.65
C LEU A 134 -1.22 2.86 9.32
N ARG A 135 -0.12 3.58 9.54
CA ARG A 135 0.04 4.96 9.07
C ARG A 135 -0.14 5.06 7.56
N TRP A 136 0.45 4.13 6.80
CA TRP A 136 0.28 4.04 5.36
C TRP A 136 -1.18 3.79 4.96
N ILE A 137 -1.86 2.83 5.61
CA ILE A 137 -3.27 2.56 5.35
C ILE A 137 -4.12 3.78 5.67
N GLN A 138 -3.89 4.44 6.80
CA GLN A 138 -4.59 5.67 7.19
C GLN A 138 -4.42 6.77 6.15
N PHE A 139 -3.19 6.96 5.66
CA PHE A 139 -2.92 7.89 4.57
C PHE A 139 -3.67 7.51 3.28
N CYS A 140 -3.71 6.23 2.94
CA CYS A 140 -4.44 5.75 1.77
C CYS A 140 -5.95 6.01 1.83
N ILE A 141 -6.52 6.02 3.04
CA ILE A 141 -7.95 6.25 3.27
C ILE A 141 -8.27 7.75 3.30
N SER A 142 -7.49 8.52 4.05
CA SER A 142 -7.82 9.91 4.39
C SER A 142 -7.03 10.97 3.61
N GLY A 143 -5.92 10.59 2.97
CA GLY A 143 -4.96 11.54 2.39
C GLY A 143 -4.12 12.29 3.43
N LEU A 144 -4.31 12.00 4.73
CA LEU A 144 -3.59 12.65 5.82
C LEU A 144 -2.47 11.75 6.34
N ASP A 145 -1.26 12.28 6.35
CA ASP A 145 -0.08 11.57 6.84
C ASP A 145 0.17 11.90 8.31
N HIS A 146 -0.43 11.12 9.20
CA HIS A 146 -0.20 11.23 10.63
C HIS A 146 0.13 9.88 11.27
N PRO A 147 0.89 9.86 12.36
CA PRO A 147 1.28 8.62 13.00
C PRO A 147 0.07 7.91 13.63
N VAL A 148 0.01 6.59 13.43
CA VAL A 148 -0.98 5.73 14.07
C VAL A 148 -0.35 5.04 15.27
N ILE A 149 -0.97 5.23 16.43
CA ILE A 149 -0.54 4.65 17.71
C ILE A 149 -1.35 3.39 17.96
N LEU A 150 -0.65 2.28 18.21
CA LEU A 150 -1.29 1.04 18.62
C LEU A 150 -1.72 1.13 20.09
N PRO A 151 -3.00 0.90 20.41
CA PRO A 151 -3.46 0.85 21.78
C PRO A 151 -2.89 -0.39 22.50
N LYS A 152 -2.78 -0.31 23.83
CA LYS A 152 -2.32 -1.45 24.65
C LYS A 152 -3.28 -2.64 24.58
N ASN A 153 -4.58 -2.36 24.54
CA ASN A 153 -5.61 -3.37 24.37
C ASN A 153 -5.96 -3.54 22.91
N PRO A 154 -6.13 -4.78 22.40
CA PRO A 154 -6.55 -5.01 21.03
C PRO A 154 -7.90 -4.35 20.74
N ILE A 155 -7.98 -3.64 19.62
CA ILE A 155 -9.22 -3.09 19.06
C ILE A 155 -9.31 -3.48 17.58
N TYR A 156 -10.50 -3.41 17.02
CA TYR A 156 -10.68 -3.63 15.59
C TYR A 156 -10.00 -2.53 14.76
N LEU A 157 -9.46 -2.89 13.60
CA LEU A 157 -8.73 -1.95 12.74
C LEU A 157 -9.63 -0.85 12.18
N ASP A 158 -10.89 -1.13 11.93
CA ASP A 158 -11.89 -0.15 11.50
C ASP A 158 -12.17 0.91 12.56
N ALA A 159 -12.08 0.56 13.85
CA ALA A 159 -12.18 1.51 14.94
C ALA A 159 -10.90 2.34 15.15
N LEU A 160 -9.74 1.82 14.71
CA LEU A 160 -8.45 2.49 14.82
C LEU A 160 -8.18 3.42 13.64
N LEU A 161 -8.59 2.99 12.43
CA LEU A 161 -8.33 3.67 11.17
C LEU A 161 -9.60 4.40 10.70
N SER A 162 -9.45 5.53 10.05
CA SER A 162 -10.53 6.34 9.45
C SER A 162 -11.64 6.78 10.41
N GLY A 163 -11.47 6.63 11.70
CA GLY A 163 -12.51 6.83 12.72
C GLY A 163 -13.12 8.23 12.84
N GLN A 164 -12.86 9.14 11.92
CA GLN A 164 -13.35 10.50 12.02
C GLN A 164 -13.92 10.99 10.70
N GLU A 165 -15.17 11.51 10.77
CA GLU A 165 -15.76 12.38 9.76
C GLU A 165 -15.80 11.83 8.33
N PHE A 166 -16.14 10.54 8.17
CA PHE A 166 -16.52 10.03 6.86
C PHE A 166 -17.96 10.43 6.52
N TRP A 167 -18.10 11.28 5.55
CA TRP A 167 -19.39 11.68 5.00
C TRP A 167 -19.63 10.91 3.70
N GLY A 168 -20.61 10.00 3.73
CA GLY A 168 -21.11 9.33 2.53
C GLY A 168 -22.01 10.28 1.74
N GLY A 169 -22.03 10.14 0.42
CA GLY A 169 -22.87 10.93 -0.48
C GLY A 169 -22.44 10.80 -1.92
N VAL A 170 -22.96 11.63 -2.79
CA VAL A 170 -22.59 11.67 -4.22
C VAL A 170 -21.08 11.95 -4.38
N VAL A 171 -20.54 12.80 -3.49
CA VAL A 171 -19.11 13.07 -3.41
C VAL A 171 -18.68 12.76 -1.97
N PRO A 172 -18.10 11.60 -1.70
CA PRO A 172 -17.64 11.23 -0.37
C PRO A 172 -16.50 12.14 0.09
N LYS A 173 -16.48 12.41 1.40
CA LYS A 173 -15.52 13.29 2.04
C LYS A 173 -14.99 12.64 3.32
N ILE A 174 -13.70 12.79 3.58
CA ILE A 174 -13.06 12.46 4.86
C ILE A 174 -12.36 13.71 5.38
N GLY A 175 -12.80 14.20 6.53
CA GLY A 175 -12.32 15.47 7.06
C GLY A 175 -12.54 16.60 6.04
N GLN A 176 -11.49 17.26 5.59
CA GLN A 176 -11.54 18.31 4.57
C GLN A 176 -11.33 17.80 3.13
N ASN A 177 -11.01 16.53 2.95
CA ASN A 177 -10.65 15.97 1.65
C ASN A 177 -11.84 15.30 0.97
N PHE A 178 -12.14 15.69 -0.27
CA PHE A 178 -13.07 14.96 -1.12
C PHE A 178 -12.37 13.76 -1.75
N ILE A 179 -13.10 12.65 -1.87
CA ILE A 179 -12.57 11.39 -2.41
C ILE A 179 -13.34 11.06 -3.68
N GLN A 180 -12.61 10.76 -4.73
CA GLN A 180 -13.15 10.20 -5.97
C GLN A 180 -12.34 8.97 -6.34
N VAL A 181 -13.05 7.89 -6.70
CA VAL A 181 -12.44 6.67 -7.20
C VAL A 181 -12.78 6.51 -8.67
N VAL A 182 -11.76 6.34 -9.48
CA VAL A 182 -11.89 6.04 -10.92
C VAL A 182 -11.35 4.65 -11.15
N SER A 183 -12.13 3.76 -11.75
CA SER A 183 -11.72 2.40 -12.09
C SER A 183 -11.64 2.21 -13.60
N ILE A 184 -10.72 1.35 -14.01
CA ILE A 184 -10.63 0.88 -15.41
C ILE A 184 -11.57 -0.31 -15.53
N GLU A 185 -12.63 -0.16 -16.31
CA GLU A 185 -13.62 -1.23 -16.53
C GLU A 185 -13.22 -2.19 -17.66
N GLY A 186 -12.39 -1.74 -18.58
CA GLY A 186 -11.90 -2.55 -19.69
C GLY A 186 -10.62 -2.01 -20.29
N PHE A 187 -9.88 -2.89 -20.93
CA PHE A 187 -8.68 -2.52 -21.67
C PHE A 187 -9.00 -2.41 -23.15
N PRO A 188 -8.39 -1.46 -23.90
CA PRO A 188 -8.54 -1.38 -25.34
C PRO A 188 -7.97 -2.64 -26.00
N LEU A 189 -8.47 -2.99 -27.18
CA LEU A 189 -7.98 -4.13 -27.99
C LEU A 189 -6.52 -3.96 -28.40
N ALA A 190 -6.07 -2.72 -28.54
CA ALA A 190 -4.68 -2.36 -28.80
C ALA A 190 -4.25 -1.28 -27.81
N SER A 191 -3.04 -1.38 -27.31
CA SER A 191 -2.45 -0.37 -26.41
C SER A 191 -1.08 0.03 -26.93
N SER A 192 -0.68 1.26 -26.61
CA SER A 192 0.66 1.79 -26.91
C SER A 192 1.36 2.15 -25.60
N PRO A 193 2.70 2.09 -25.55
CA PRO A 193 3.45 2.62 -24.42
C PRO A 193 3.05 4.08 -24.17
N GLY A 194 2.86 4.43 -22.90
CA GLY A 194 2.55 5.81 -22.52
C GLY A 194 1.06 6.21 -22.61
N LEU A 195 0.14 5.27 -22.83
CA LEU A 195 -1.30 5.54 -22.93
C LEU A 195 -1.85 6.37 -21.76
N ILE A 196 -1.30 6.18 -20.57
CA ILE A 196 -1.73 6.87 -19.34
C ILE A 196 -0.74 7.96 -18.87
N ASN A 197 0.24 8.34 -19.70
CA ASN A 197 1.23 9.36 -19.32
C ASN A 197 0.59 10.72 -19.01
N SER A 198 -0.56 11.02 -19.61
CA SER A 198 -1.32 12.25 -19.31
C SER A 198 -1.74 12.37 -17.84
N LEU A 199 -1.78 11.28 -17.08
CA LEU A 199 -1.99 11.35 -15.62
C LEU A 199 -0.86 12.10 -14.90
N ALA A 200 0.36 12.10 -15.46
CA ALA A 200 1.48 12.84 -14.89
C ALA A 200 1.30 14.35 -14.98
N ASP A 201 0.52 14.83 -15.92
CA ASP A 201 0.30 16.27 -16.18
C ASP A 201 -0.84 16.85 -15.32
N LEU A 202 -1.61 15.96 -14.64
CA LEU A 202 -2.71 16.42 -13.79
C LEU A 202 -2.19 17.15 -12.55
N PRO A 203 -2.64 18.39 -12.27
CA PRO A 203 -2.22 19.16 -11.09
C PRO A 203 -2.96 18.71 -9.82
N CYS A 204 -3.01 17.42 -9.55
CA CYS A 204 -3.71 16.87 -8.39
C CYS A 204 -2.96 15.74 -7.72
N LEU A 205 -3.31 15.50 -6.47
CA LEU A 205 -2.91 14.32 -5.72
C LEU A 205 -3.70 13.13 -6.20
N TYR A 206 -3.05 12.00 -6.41
CA TYR A 206 -3.73 10.75 -6.66
C TYR A 206 -2.92 9.56 -6.17
N ARG A 207 -3.61 8.47 -5.94
CA ARG A 207 -3.04 7.15 -5.72
C ARG A 207 -3.46 6.24 -6.85
N TRP A 208 -2.47 5.70 -7.55
CA TRP A 208 -2.68 4.60 -8.49
C TRP A 208 -2.50 3.29 -7.73
N SER A 209 -3.51 2.44 -7.72
CA SER A 209 -3.46 1.13 -7.06
C SER A 209 -3.67 0.02 -8.06
N THR A 210 -2.71 -0.88 -8.16
CA THR A 210 -2.82 -2.09 -8.98
C THR A 210 -2.89 -3.29 -8.05
N ARG A 211 -3.85 -4.18 -8.33
CA ARG A 211 -4.08 -5.39 -7.55
C ARG A 211 -3.81 -6.62 -8.41
N PHE A 212 -2.93 -7.49 -7.93
CA PHE A 212 -2.65 -8.78 -8.54
C PHE A 212 -3.16 -9.87 -7.62
N ILE A 213 -4.14 -10.66 -8.09
CA ILE A 213 -4.69 -11.80 -7.38
C ILE A 213 -4.07 -13.05 -7.98
N PHE A 214 -3.38 -13.83 -7.17
CA PHE A 214 -2.76 -15.07 -7.61
C PHE A 214 -3.77 -16.20 -7.49
N MET A 215 -3.82 -17.03 -8.52
CA MET A 215 -4.68 -18.20 -8.60
C MET A 215 -3.87 -19.38 -9.10
N ASP A 216 -4.15 -20.57 -8.55
CA ASP A 216 -3.63 -21.79 -9.11
C ASP A 216 -4.27 -22.07 -10.47
N THR A 217 -3.55 -22.79 -11.33
CA THR A 217 -3.98 -23.00 -12.73
C THR A 217 -5.42 -23.53 -12.84
N HIS A 218 -5.79 -24.47 -12.00
CA HIS A 218 -7.15 -25.05 -12.01
C HIS A 218 -8.22 -24.00 -11.68
N GLU A 219 -7.99 -23.15 -10.69
CA GLU A 219 -8.90 -22.08 -10.30
C GLU A 219 -8.97 -21.00 -11.39
N ALA A 220 -7.83 -20.61 -11.95
CA ALA A 220 -7.75 -19.65 -13.04
C ALA A 220 -8.52 -20.10 -14.29
N VAL A 221 -8.39 -21.36 -14.69
CA VAL A 221 -9.14 -21.93 -15.82
C VAL A 221 -10.64 -21.87 -15.56
N GLY A 222 -11.10 -22.26 -14.38
CA GLY A 222 -12.52 -22.18 -14.00
C GLY A 222 -13.08 -20.75 -14.06
N HIS A 223 -12.31 -19.75 -13.65
CA HIS A 223 -12.69 -18.35 -13.78
C HIS A 223 -12.75 -17.89 -15.25
N LEU A 224 -11.72 -18.21 -16.04
CA LEU A 224 -11.66 -17.85 -17.48
C LEU A 224 -12.81 -18.47 -18.27
N GLU A 225 -13.17 -19.72 -18.00
CA GLU A 225 -14.31 -20.37 -18.64
C GLU A 225 -15.64 -19.67 -18.33
N LYS A 226 -15.85 -19.25 -17.07
CA LYS A 226 -17.04 -18.49 -16.69
C LYS A 226 -17.12 -17.15 -17.42
N PHE A 227 -16.00 -16.44 -17.54
CA PHE A 227 -15.93 -15.20 -18.29
C PHE A 227 -16.17 -15.43 -19.78
N SER A 228 -15.54 -16.43 -20.38
CA SER A 228 -15.74 -16.78 -21.80
C SER A 228 -17.21 -17.10 -22.12
N LYS A 229 -17.89 -17.87 -21.25
CA LYS A 229 -19.32 -18.17 -21.42
C LYS A 229 -20.18 -16.90 -21.36
N LYS A 230 -19.91 -15.98 -20.46
CA LYS A 230 -20.64 -14.69 -20.37
C LYS A 230 -20.44 -13.82 -21.63
N TRP A 231 -19.25 -13.84 -22.22
CA TRP A 231 -18.97 -13.09 -23.46
C TRP A 231 -19.67 -13.69 -24.67
N LYS A 232 -19.79 -15.01 -24.74
CA LYS A 232 -20.51 -15.70 -25.85
C LYS A 232 -22.03 -15.57 -25.77
N GLN A 233 -22.57 -15.16 -24.62
CA GLN A 233 -24.00 -14.96 -24.38
C GLN A 233 -24.47 -13.51 -24.62
N LYS A 234 -23.55 -12.57 -24.86
CA LYS A 234 -23.82 -11.19 -25.30
C LYS A 234 -23.66 -11.03 -26.78
#